data_0e193e1bd99a27990aef9d2837d41323
#
_entry.id   0e193e1bd99a27990aef9d2837d41323
#
_cell.length_a   1.000
_cell.length_b   1.000
_cell.length_c   1.000
_cell.angle_alpha   90.00
_cell.angle_beta   90.00
_cell.angle_gamma   90.00
#
_symmetry.space_group_name_H-M   'P 1'
#
loop_
_entity.id
_entity.type
_entity.pdbx_description
1 polymer ?
#
loop_
_entity_poly.entity_id
_entity_poly.type
_entity_poly.pdbx_seq_one_letter_code
_entity_poly.pdbx_strand_id
1 'polypeptide(L)'
;MSTLIYISSFLVLIGILVTIHEYGHFIVARLCKVHVQTFSLGMGPIIYKRKDKHGTEFALSALPLGGYVSMITNKLIEVEPEIKEQFTKEQLKNTFDSKPKWQRAAIMIAGPLSNFILSILVFCFIFMNTIDPNNVAVIKNVDKSAYIQPVSNIAVDDQLLGINSQVITDPKDFSLELLSYAGLTGKIDLLLKNNDSSETYV
;
A
#
# COMPACT_ATOMS: atom_id res chain seq x y z
N MET A 1 6.95 -14.92 -20.39
CA MET A 1 5.65 -14.42 -19.90
C MET A 1 5.73 -13.78 -18.53
N SER A 2 6.43 -14.36 -17.56
CA SER A 2 6.53 -13.83 -16.18
C SER A 2 7.10 -12.41 -16.08
N THR A 3 8.17 -12.09 -16.81
CA THR A 3 8.81 -10.76 -16.77
C THR A 3 7.88 -9.62 -17.20
N LEU A 4 7.08 -9.84 -18.25
CA LEU A 4 6.11 -8.84 -18.72
C LEU A 4 5.02 -8.58 -17.68
N ILE A 5 4.55 -9.63 -17.00
CA ILE A 5 3.56 -9.52 -15.93
C ILE A 5 4.13 -8.73 -14.75
N TYR A 6 5.38 -8.98 -14.35
CA TYR A 6 6.02 -8.23 -13.27
C TYR A 6 6.17 -6.74 -13.60
N ILE A 7 6.63 -6.42 -14.82
CA ILE A 7 6.78 -5.03 -15.27
C ILE A 7 5.42 -4.32 -15.30
N SER A 8 4.40 -4.96 -15.88
CA SER A 8 3.06 -4.36 -15.95
C SER A 8 2.44 -4.14 -14.57
N SER A 9 2.56 -5.12 -13.66
CA SER A 9 2.07 -5.00 -12.28
C SER A 9 2.78 -3.88 -11.53
N PHE A 10 4.09 -3.75 -11.72
CA PHE A 10 4.88 -2.67 -11.11
C PHE A 10 4.44 -1.29 -11.61
N LEU A 11 4.23 -1.14 -12.92
CA LEU A 11 3.77 0.12 -13.51
C LEU A 11 2.36 0.51 -13.01
N VAL A 12 1.45 -0.46 -12.90
CA VAL A 12 0.11 -0.24 -12.35
C VAL A 12 0.19 0.19 -10.88
N LEU A 13 0.99 -0.51 -10.08
CA LEU A 13 1.16 -0.19 -8.66
C LEU A 13 1.71 1.22 -8.45
N ILE A 14 2.79 1.58 -9.15
CA ILE A 14 3.36 2.93 -9.07
C ILE A 14 2.36 3.96 -9.56
N GLY A 15 1.64 3.70 -10.65
CA GLY A 15 0.61 4.60 -11.17
C GLY A 15 -0.46 4.92 -10.13
N ILE A 16 -0.96 3.91 -9.42
CA ILE A 16 -1.93 4.09 -8.33
C ILE A 16 -1.34 4.89 -7.18
N LEU A 17 -0.14 4.53 -6.70
CA LEU A 17 0.52 5.21 -5.58
C LEU A 17 0.77 6.69 -5.88
N VAL A 18 1.27 7.01 -7.07
CA VAL A 18 1.52 8.39 -7.47
C VAL A 18 0.21 9.16 -7.65
N THR A 19 -0.80 8.56 -8.25
CA THR A 19 -2.11 9.18 -8.41
C THR A 19 -2.70 9.61 -7.05
N ILE A 20 -2.64 8.74 -6.06
CA ILE A 20 -3.16 9.01 -4.71
C ILE A 20 -2.30 10.06 -4.00
N HIS A 21 -0.99 10.01 -4.19
CA HIS A 21 -0.06 11.03 -3.69
C HIS A 21 -0.41 12.42 -4.21
N GLU A 22 -0.51 12.57 -5.53
CA GLU A 22 -0.87 13.85 -6.16
C GLU A 22 -2.27 14.31 -5.78
N TYR A 23 -3.20 13.38 -5.66
CA TYR A 23 -4.57 13.66 -5.23
C TYR A 23 -4.62 14.19 -3.79
N GLY A 24 -3.72 13.73 -2.92
CA GLY A 24 -3.55 14.28 -1.57
C GLY A 24 -3.17 15.76 -1.60
N HIS A 25 -2.16 16.14 -2.37
CA HIS A 25 -1.77 17.54 -2.57
C HIS A 25 -2.92 18.36 -3.12
N PHE A 26 -3.60 17.85 -4.12
CA PHE A 26 -4.72 18.51 -4.79
C PHE A 26 -5.88 18.81 -3.83
N ILE A 27 -6.33 17.82 -3.05
CA ILE A 27 -7.45 18.03 -2.10
C ILE A 27 -7.10 19.09 -1.06
N VAL A 28 -5.92 18.98 -0.43
CA VAL A 28 -5.53 19.89 0.64
C VAL A 28 -5.27 21.30 0.09
N ALA A 29 -4.71 21.43 -1.11
CA ALA A 29 -4.58 22.72 -1.78
C ALA A 29 -5.95 23.38 -1.98
N ARG A 30 -6.94 22.63 -2.45
CA ARG A 30 -8.32 23.13 -2.60
C ARG A 30 -8.98 23.50 -1.28
N LEU A 31 -8.82 22.71 -0.24
CA LEU A 31 -9.33 23.03 1.10
C LEU A 31 -8.71 24.31 1.65
N CYS A 32 -7.42 24.54 1.36
CA CYS A 32 -6.72 25.78 1.70
C CYS A 32 -7.05 26.95 0.74
N LYS A 33 -7.96 26.75 -0.22
CA LYS A 33 -8.31 27.74 -1.24
C LYS A 33 -7.10 28.20 -2.07
N VAL A 34 -6.13 27.34 -2.29
CA VAL A 34 -5.05 27.55 -3.27
C VAL A 34 -5.59 27.18 -4.65
N HIS A 35 -5.35 28.04 -5.64
CA HIS A 35 -5.77 27.71 -6.99
C HIS A 35 -4.81 26.68 -7.60
N VAL A 36 -5.37 25.53 -7.96
CA VAL A 36 -4.66 24.47 -8.69
C VAL A 36 -4.89 24.69 -10.18
N GLN A 37 -3.81 24.96 -10.91
CA GLN A 37 -3.84 25.17 -12.36
C GLN A 37 -4.05 23.85 -13.10
N THR A 38 -3.22 22.87 -12.81
CA THR A 38 -3.24 21.57 -13.49
C THR A 38 -3.08 20.43 -12.50
N PHE A 39 -3.88 19.41 -12.71
CA PHE A 39 -3.72 18.08 -12.07
C PHE A 39 -3.49 17.07 -13.19
N SER A 40 -2.28 16.51 -13.28
CA SER A 40 -1.93 15.56 -14.31
C SER A 40 -1.66 14.17 -13.76
N LEU A 41 -2.29 13.18 -14.39
CA LEU A 41 -1.95 11.77 -14.23
C LEU A 41 -0.93 11.39 -15.30
N GLY A 42 0.24 10.94 -14.87
CA GLY A 42 1.35 10.67 -15.76
C GLY A 42 2.19 11.89 -16.08
N MET A 43 3.22 11.66 -16.87
CA MET A 43 4.18 12.65 -17.36
C MET A 43 4.28 12.64 -18.89
N GLY A 44 4.89 13.67 -19.45
CA GLY A 44 5.13 13.80 -20.89
C GLY A 44 3.96 14.42 -21.67
N PRO A 45 3.80 14.08 -22.96
CA PRO A 45 2.76 14.67 -23.79
C PRO A 45 1.35 14.39 -23.26
N ILE A 46 0.52 15.43 -23.23
CA ILE A 46 -0.87 15.31 -22.77
C ILE A 46 -1.69 14.62 -23.90
N ILE A 47 -2.33 13.51 -23.54
CA ILE A 47 -3.23 12.76 -24.44
C ILE A 47 -4.65 13.31 -24.34
N TYR A 48 -5.09 13.63 -23.13
CA TYR A 48 -6.43 14.12 -22.86
C TYR A 48 -6.41 15.19 -21.78
N LYS A 49 -7.24 16.23 -21.94
CA LYS A 49 -7.40 17.26 -20.91
C LYS A 49 -8.84 17.77 -20.83
N ARG A 50 -9.25 18.13 -19.62
CA ARG A 50 -10.55 18.71 -19.35
C ARG A 50 -10.47 19.70 -18.20
N LYS A 51 -11.08 20.90 -18.35
CA LYS A 51 -11.21 21.85 -17.25
C LYS A 51 -12.45 21.57 -16.41
N ASP A 52 -12.30 21.69 -15.10
CA ASP A 52 -13.40 21.61 -14.16
C ASP A 52 -14.08 23.00 -13.95
N LYS A 53 -15.13 23.02 -13.11
CA LYS A 53 -15.89 24.23 -12.80
C LYS A 53 -15.06 25.30 -12.03
N HIS A 54 -13.94 24.90 -11.45
CA HIS A 54 -13.05 25.79 -10.69
C HIS A 54 -11.84 26.26 -11.51
N GLY A 55 -11.79 25.88 -12.79
CA GLY A 55 -10.72 26.26 -13.70
C GLY A 55 -9.48 25.37 -13.65
N THR A 56 -9.47 24.30 -12.85
CA THR A 56 -8.38 23.32 -12.84
C THR A 56 -8.43 22.47 -14.09
N GLU A 57 -7.31 22.34 -14.79
CA GLU A 57 -7.15 21.45 -15.93
C GLU A 57 -6.73 20.05 -15.44
N PHE A 58 -7.62 19.07 -15.61
CA PHE A 58 -7.32 17.66 -15.41
C PHE A 58 -6.71 17.11 -16.69
N ALA A 59 -5.50 16.60 -16.61
CA ALA A 59 -4.75 16.06 -17.74
C ALA A 59 -4.40 14.60 -17.54
N LEU A 60 -4.38 13.84 -18.65
CA LEU A 60 -3.85 12.51 -18.74
C LEU A 60 -2.67 12.53 -19.71
N SER A 61 -1.50 12.14 -19.23
CA SER A 61 -0.27 12.14 -20.01
C SER A 61 0.13 10.75 -20.48
N ALA A 62 0.98 10.69 -21.51
CA ALA A 62 1.32 9.44 -22.22
C ALA A 62 2.09 8.43 -21.36
N LEU A 63 2.93 8.89 -20.45
CA LEU A 63 3.75 8.01 -19.62
C LEU A 63 3.07 7.82 -18.26
N PRO A 64 2.68 6.60 -17.88
CA PRO A 64 2.03 6.31 -16.60
C PRO A 64 3.00 6.35 -15.42
N LEU A 65 4.14 7.01 -15.59
CA LEU A 65 5.18 7.19 -14.57
C LEU A 65 5.05 8.59 -13.97
N GLY A 66 4.56 8.65 -12.75
CA GLY A 66 4.44 9.93 -12.07
C GLY A 66 3.10 10.65 -12.29
N GLY A 67 3.09 11.90 -11.90
CA GLY A 67 2.00 12.86 -12.03
C GLY A 67 2.49 14.19 -11.49
N TYR A 68 1.65 15.22 -11.54
CA TYR A 68 1.96 16.48 -10.91
C TYR A 68 0.71 17.33 -10.63
N VAL A 69 0.83 18.12 -9.57
CA VAL A 69 -0.14 19.16 -9.22
C VAL A 69 0.52 20.52 -9.36
N SER A 70 0.14 21.26 -10.38
CA SER A 70 0.63 22.63 -10.58
C SER A 70 -0.25 23.62 -9.84
N MET A 71 0.37 24.39 -8.95
CA MET A 71 -0.28 25.47 -8.21
C MET A 71 0.29 26.82 -8.66
N ILE A 72 -0.54 27.85 -8.62
CA ILE A 72 -0.04 29.19 -8.91
C ILE A 72 0.85 29.65 -7.75
N THR A 73 2.08 30.04 -8.08
CA THR A 73 3.06 30.62 -7.15
C THR A 73 3.41 32.04 -7.59
N ASN A 74 3.87 32.88 -6.66
CA ASN A 74 4.33 34.23 -7.00
C ASN A 74 5.50 34.21 -7.98
N LYS A 75 6.41 33.23 -7.80
CA LYS A 75 7.55 33.03 -8.69
C LYS A 75 7.13 32.69 -10.11
N LEU A 76 6.10 31.86 -10.29
CA LEU A 76 5.57 31.54 -11.63
C LEU A 76 5.03 32.80 -12.32
N ILE A 77 4.33 33.64 -11.57
CA ILE A 77 3.77 34.92 -12.08
C ILE A 77 4.88 35.88 -12.46
N GLU A 78 6.01 35.90 -11.77
CA GLU A 78 7.18 36.76 -12.08
C GLU A 78 7.93 36.28 -13.33
N VAL A 79 8.10 34.97 -13.49
CA VAL A 79 8.82 34.37 -14.62
C VAL A 79 8.01 34.41 -15.91
N GLU A 80 6.71 34.20 -15.80
CA GLU A 80 5.77 34.16 -16.94
C GLU A 80 4.63 35.14 -16.72
N PRO A 81 4.85 36.46 -16.96
CA PRO A 81 3.82 37.49 -16.74
C PRO A 81 2.54 37.29 -17.57
N GLU A 82 2.64 36.66 -18.72
CA GLU A 82 1.52 36.33 -19.60
C GLU A 82 0.50 35.38 -18.97
N ILE A 83 0.94 34.61 -17.98
CA ILE A 83 0.05 33.75 -17.20
C ILE A 83 -1.01 34.56 -16.45
N LYS A 84 -0.72 35.81 -16.07
CA LYS A 84 -1.70 36.65 -15.38
C LYS A 84 -2.98 36.86 -16.17
N GLU A 85 -2.91 36.89 -17.50
CA GLU A 85 -4.07 37.06 -18.36
C GLU A 85 -5.00 35.85 -18.41
N GLN A 86 -4.47 34.67 -18.04
CA GLN A 86 -5.22 33.42 -18.04
C GLN A 86 -6.04 33.20 -16.76
N PHE A 87 -5.77 34.00 -15.72
CA PHE A 87 -6.38 33.82 -14.40
C PHE A 87 -7.18 35.03 -13.94
N THR A 88 -8.24 34.77 -13.21
CA THR A 88 -9.04 35.83 -12.59
C THR A 88 -8.26 36.50 -11.45
N LYS A 89 -8.62 37.75 -11.12
CA LYS A 89 -8.03 38.49 -10.00
C LYS A 89 -8.15 37.74 -8.67
N GLU A 90 -9.20 36.91 -8.50
CA GLU A 90 -9.40 36.07 -7.31
C GLU A 90 -8.45 34.92 -7.28
N GLN A 91 -8.20 34.24 -8.40
CA GLN A 91 -7.24 33.15 -8.51
C GLN A 91 -5.82 33.62 -8.24
N LEU A 92 -5.44 34.78 -8.74
CA LEU A 92 -4.14 35.42 -8.52
C LEU A 92 -3.91 35.84 -7.06
N LYS A 93 -4.96 36.12 -6.28
CA LYS A 93 -4.86 36.36 -4.83
C LYS A 93 -4.66 35.08 -4.03
N ASN A 94 -5.05 33.94 -4.57
CA ASN A 94 -5.03 32.66 -3.90
C ASN A 94 -3.85 31.78 -4.36
N THR A 95 -2.65 32.37 -4.40
CA THR A 95 -1.40 31.67 -4.71
C THR A 95 -0.97 30.80 -3.54
N PHE A 96 -0.15 29.79 -3.79
CA PHE A 96 0.46 28.95 -2.75
C PHE A 96 1.26 29.80 -1.75
N ASP A 97 2.02 30.78 -2.25
CA ASP A 97 2.88 31.65 -1.43
C ASP A 97 2.09 32.63 -0.55
N SER A 98 0.85 32.96 -0.93
CA SER A 98 -0.04 33.83 -0.16
C SER A 98 -0.56 33.19 1.12
N LYS A 99 -0.43 31.87 1.24
CA LYS A 99 -0.96 31.11 2.38
C LYS A 99 0.01 31.09 3.57
N PRO A 100 -0.52 31.02 4.80
CA PRO A 100 0.31 30.88 5.99
C PRO A 100 1.15 29.62 5.96
N LYS A 101 2.27 29.61 6.67
CA LYS A 101 3.27 28.53 6.63
C LYS A 101 2.67 27.17 6.94
N TRP A 102 1.74 27.07 7.89
CA TRP A 102 1.11 25.80 8.26
C TRP A 102 0.24 25.21 7.14
N GLN A 103 -0.48 26.06 6.35
CA GLN A 103 -1.25 25.57 5.20
C GLN A 103 -0.32 25.06 4.09
N ARG A 104 0.77 25.78 3.83
CA ARG A 104 1.78 25.32 2.87
C ARG A 104 2.41 24.00 3.28
N ALA A 105 2.76 23.86 4.57
CA ALA A 105 3.26 22.61 5.12
C ALA A 105 2.20 21.48 5.01
N ALA A 106 0.95 21.75 5.34
CA ALA A 106 -0.13 20.78 5.20
C ALA A 106 -0.29 20.28 3.76
N ILE A 107 -0.23 21.19 2.77
CA ILE A 107 -0.28 20.83 1.35
C ILE A 107 0.91 19.92 0.99
N MET A 108 2.12 20.26 1.44
CA MET A 108 3.32 19.48 1.13
C MET A 108 3.30 18.07 1.77
N ILE A 109 2.77 17.95 2.98
CA ILE A 109 2.68 16.67 3.70
C ILE A 109 1.53 15.81 3.18
N ALA A 110 0.52 16.40 2.57
CA ALA A 110 -0.70 15.72 2.15
C ALA A 110 -0.45 14.56 1.16
N GLY A 111 0.51 14.69 0.25
CA GLY A 111 0.89 13.62 -0.66
C GLY A 111 1.39 12.36 0.06
N PRO A 112 2.50 12.43 0.81
CA PRO A 112 2.98 11.29 1.59
C PRO A 112 1.93 10.72 2.55
N LEU A 113 1.15 11.60 3.20
CA LEU A 113 0.10 11.19 4.14
C LEU A 113 -1.00 10.39 3.45
N SER A 114 -1.36 10.74 2.21
CA SER A 114 -2.35 9.99 1.42
C SER A 114 -1.91 8.56 1.14
N ASN A 115 -0.63 8.35 0.81
CA ASN A 115 -0.07 7.02 0.61
C ASN A 115 -0.04 6.21 1.92
N PHE A 116 0.24 6.86 3.04
CA PHE A 116 0.19 6.22 4.35
C PHE A 116 -1.23 5.77 4.71
N ILE A 117 -2.23 6.64 4.49
CA ILE A 117 -3.65 6.29 4.69
C ILE A 117 -4.06 5.14 3.76
N LEU A 118 -3.65 5.18 2.49
CA LEU A 118 -3.91 4.08 1.55
C LEU A 118 -3.34 2.75 2.06
N SER A 119 -2.11 2.76 2.57
CA SER A 119 -1.47 1.56 3.12
C SER A 119 -2.29 0.97 4.27
N ILE A 120 -2.75 1.81 5.21
CA ILE A 120 -3.63 1.37 6.31
C ILE A 120 -4.92 0.75 5.76
N LEU A 121 -5.57 1.40 4.80
CA LEU A 121 -6.83 0.89 4.22
C LEU A 121 -6.63 -0.46 3.52
N VAL A 122 -5.53 -0.62 2.76
CA VAL A 122 -5.19 -1.88 2.09
C VAL A 122 -4.91 -2.98 3.11
N PHE A 123 -4.14 -2.69 4.17
CA PHE A 123 -3.89 -3.66 5.24
C PHE A 123 -5.18 -4.06 5.97
N CYS A 124 -6.04 -3.10 6.31
CA CYS A 124 -7.34 -3.40 6.92
C CYS A 124 -8.18 -4.29 5.99
N PHE A 125 -8.23 -3.97 4.69
CA PHE A 125 -8.97 -4.78 3.71
C PHE A 125 -8.42 -6.20 3.61
N ILE A 126 -7.11 -6.37 3.52
CA ILE A 126 -6.47 -7.69 3.51
C ILE A 126 -6.80 -8.44 4.79
N PHE A 127 -6.65 -7.80 5.96
CA PHE A 127 -6.94 -8.43 7.24
C PHE A 127 -8.38 -8.91 7.35
N MET A 128 -9.35 -8.08 6.92
CA MET A 128 -10.76 -8.43 6.96
C MET A 128 -11.12 -9.61 6.05
N ASN A 129 -10.37 -9.79 4.95
CA ASN A 129 -10.66 -10.85 3.97
C ASN A 129 -9.78 -12.09 4.13
N THR A 130 -8.69 -12.04 4.90
CA THR A 130 -7.77 -13.17 5.08
C THR A 130 -7.93 -13.88 6.43
N ILE A 131 -8.72 -13.33 7.34
CA ILE A 131 -9.07 -14.03 8.58
C ILE A 131 -10.19 -15.02 8.24
N ASP A 132 -9.80 -16.22 7.82
CA ASP A 132 -10.70 -17.35 7.80
C ASP A 132 -10.67 -17.97 9.21
N PRO A 133 -11.78 -17.99 9.96
CA PRO A 133 -11.83 -18.62 11.28
C PRO A 133 -11.59 -20.12 11.23
N ASN A 134 -11.65 -20.72 10.05
CA ASN A 134 -11.33 -22.14 9.81
C ASN A 134 -9.90 -22.36 9.27
N ASN A 135 -9.07 -21.31 9.24
CA ASN A 135 -7.71 -21.41 8.73
C ASN A 135 -6.83 -22.17 9.73
N VAL A 136 -6.62 -23.43 9.45
CA VAL A 136 -5.75 -24.32 10.24
C VAL A 136 -4.36 -24.33 9.64
N ALA A 137 -3.32 -24.34 10.47
CA ALA A 137 -1.96 -24.51 9.99
C ALA A 137 -1.80 -25.91 9.38
N VAL A 138 -1.39 -25.98 8.12
CA VAL A 138 -1.20 -27.23 7.37
C VAL A 138 0.25 -27.37 6.96
N ILE A 139 0.82 -28.56 7.15
CA ILE A 139 2.18 -28.89 6.76
C ILE A 139 2.24 -29.08 5.25
N LYS A 140 2.86 -28.13 4.54
CA LYS A 140 2.99 -28.21 3.07
C LYS A 140 4.24 -28.91 2.58
N ASN A 141 5.28 -28.96 3.40
CA ASN A 141 6.53 -29.62 3.03
C ASN A 141 7.26 -30.13 4.27
N VAL A 142 7.80 -31.33 4.17
CA VAL A 142 8.65 -31.96 5.20
C VAL A 142 10.01 -32.26 4.58
N ASP A 143 11.03 -31.47 4.93
CA ASP A 143 12.39 -31.71 4.49
C ASP A 143 13.03 -32.80 5.38
N LYS A 144 12.99 -34.02 4.91
CA LYS A 144 13.54 -35.19 5.64
C LYS A 144 15.06 -35.20 5.72
N SER A 145 15.76 -34.35 4.97
CA SER A 145 17.23 -34.25 4.98
C SER A 145 17.78 -33.43 6.15
N ALA A 146 16.95 -32.62 6.78
CA ALA A 146 17.34 -31.73 7.88
C ALA A 146 17.31 -32.40 9.27
N TYR A 147 16.82 -33.65 9.40
CA TYR A 147 16.59 -34.30 10.68
C TYR A 147 17.68 -35.31 11.03
N ILE A 148 18.16 -35.26 12.27
CA ILE A 148 19.12 -36.24 12.85
C ILE A 148 18.40 -37.56 13.26
N GLN A 149 17.09 -37.50 13.49
CA GLN A 149 16.26 -38.69 13.74
C GLN A 149 15.01 -38.67 12.84
N PRO A 150 14.54 -39.83 12.37
CA PRO A 150 13.37 -39.88 11.48
C PRO A 150 12.11 -39.46 12.25
N VAL A 151 11.57 -38.34 11.89
CA VAL A 151 10.20 -37.93 12.24
C VAL A 151 9.27 -38.77 11.34
N SER A 152 8.98 -40.01 11.78
CA SER A 152 8.34 -41.01 10.92
C SER A 152 6.83 -40.78 10.69
N ASN A 153 6.21 -39.88 11.47
CA ASN A 153 4.75 -39.80 11.54
C ASN A 153 4.19 -38.45 11.07
N ILE A 154 5.01 -37.56 10.51
CA ILE A 154 4.55 -36.30 9.93
C ILE A 154 4.37 -36.47 8.43
N ALA A 155 3.17 -36.23 7.94
CA ALA A 155 2.84 -36.26 6.54
C ALA A 155 2.55 -34.85 5.99
N VAL A 156 2.66 -34.71 4.67
CA VAL A 156 2.17 -33.51 3.99
C VAL A 156 0.65 -33.50 4.08
N ASP A 157 0.07 -32.32 4.30
CA ASP A 157 -1.34 -32.04 4.53
C ASP A 157 -1.87 -32.38 5.93
N ASP A 158 -1.01 -32.84 6.86
CA ASP A 158 -1.39 -32.94 8.27
C ASP A 158 -1.69 -31.55 8.83
N GLN A 159 -2.78 -31.46 9.58
CA GLN A 159 -3.18 -30.24 10.27
C GLN A 159 -2.48 -30.15 11.63
N LEU A 160 -1.94 -29.00 11.91
CA LEU A 160 -1.22 -28.71 13.13
C LEU A 160 -2.18 -28.08 14.14
N LEU A 161 -2.47 -28.77 15.22
CA LEU A 161 -3.47 -28.37 16.21
C LEU A 161 -2.84 -27.80 17.49
N GLY A 162 -1.60 -28.15 17.82
CA GLY A 162 -0.98 -27.67 19.06
C GLY A 162 0.49 -28.02 19.22
N ILE A 163 1.11 -27.42 20.25
CA ILE A 163 2.50 -27.66 20.68
C ILE A 163 2.50 -27.91 22.17
N ASN A 164 3.24 -28.94 22.62
CA ASN A 164 3.44 -29.25 24.05
C ASN A 164 2.13 -29.23 24.86
N SER A 165 1.10 -29.92 24.37
CA SER A 165 -0.23 -29.98 25.01
C SER A 165 -1.06 -28.68 25.00
N GLN A 166 -0.59 -27.61 24.39
CA GLN A 166 -1.37 -26.41 24.16
C GLN A 166 -2.03 -26.47 22.79
N VAL A 167 -3.36 -26.42 22.75
CA VAL A 167 -4.12 -26.31 21.50
C VAL A 167 -4.02 -24.89 20.99
N ILE A 168 -3.60 -24.72 19.74
CA ILE A 168 -3.43 -23.43 19.08
C ILE A 168 -4.56 -23.25 18.07
N THR A 169 -5.39 -22.25 18.28
CA THR A 169 -6.55 -21.96 17.44
C THR A 169 -6.24 -21.01 16.29
N ASP A 170 -5.21 -20.17 16.42
CA ASP A 170 -4.77 -19.26 15.35
C ASP A 170 -3.41 -19.71 14.79
N PRO A 171 -3.29 -19.99 13.49
CA PRO A 171 -2.02 -20.34 12.84
C PRO A 171 -0.87 -19.36 13.07
N LYS A 172 -1.18 -18.10 13.39
CA LYS A 172 -0.18 -17.05 13.68
C LYS A 172 0.47 -17.27 15.05
N ASP A 173 -0.33 -17.70 16.02
CA ASP A 173 0.18 -18.01 17.37
C ASP A 173 1.12 -19.19 17.33
N PHE A 174 0.91 -20.13 16.37
CA PHE A 174 1.79 -21.26 16.14
C PHE A 174 3.23 -20.83 15.80
N SER A 175 3.38 -19.87 14.90
CA SER A 175 4.70 -19.34 14.52
C SER A 175 5.41 -18.66 15.68
N LEU A 176 4.66 -17.92 16.51
CA LEU A 176 5.19 -17.24 17.70
C LEU A 176 5.58 -18.25 18.78
N GLU A 177 4.74 -19.26 19.01
CA GLU A 177 5.01 -20.32 19.99
C GLU A 177 6.23 -21.14 19.57
N LEU A 178 6.34 -21.53 18.29
CA LEU A 178 7.49 -22.24 17.76
C LEU A 178 8.79 -21.42 17.89
N LEU A 179 8.73 -20.11 17.68
CA LEU A 179 9.87 -19.19 17.86
C LEU A 179 10.32 -19.14 19.33
N SER A 180 9.42 -19.31 20.30
CA SER A 180 9.76 -19.33 21.72
C SER A 180 10.65 -20.52 22.09
N TYR A 181 10.57 -21.61 21.33
CA TYR A 181 11.42 -22.80 21.49
C TYR A 181 12.68 -22.77 20.63
N ALA A 182 12.83 -21.76 19.75
CA ALA A 182 14.00 -21.66 18.89
C ALA A 182 15.28 -21.42 19.72
N GLY A 183 16.22 -22.37 19.62
CA GLY A 183 17.47 -22.33 20.39
C GLY A 183 17.45 -23.07 21.72
N LEU A 184 16.32 -23.65 22.14
CA LEU A 184 16.25 -24.54 23.27
C LEU A 184 16.61 -25.99 22.87
N THR A 185 17.42 -26.67 23.66
CA THR A 185 17.69 -28.10 23.50
C THR A 185 16.63 -28.88 24.23
N GLY A 186 15.61 -29.36 23.52
CA GLY A 186 14.51 -30.13 24.08
C GLY A 186 13.68 -30.79 23.02
N LYS A 187 12.81 -31.72 23.44
CA LYS A 187 11.79 -32.31 22.56
C LYS A 187 10.58 -31.37 22.53
N ILE A 188 9.99 -31.21 21.38
CA ILE A 188 8.74 -30.50 21.17
C ILE A 188 7.72 -31.53 20.70
N ASP A 189 6.63 -31.65 21.43
CA ASP A 189 5.54 -32.55 21.05
C ASP A 189 4.54 -31.76 20.19
N LEU A 190 4.31 -32.24 18.97
CA LEU A 190 3.36 -31.61 18.05
C LEU A 190 2.06 -32.39 18.05
N LEU A 191 0.94 -31.72 18.29
CA LEU A 191 -0.38 -32.29 18.11
C LEU A 191 -0.81 -32.14 16.65
N LEU A 192 -0.91 -33.28 15.96
CA LEU A 192 -1.27 -33.31 14.54
C LEU A 192 -2.63 -34.00 14.36
N LYS A 193 -3.38 -33.54 13.40
CA LYS A 193 -4.58 -34.22 12.91
C LYS A 193 -4.33 -34.72 11.50
N ASN A 194 -4.33 -36.02 11.32
CA ASN A 194 -4.14 -36.65 10.02
C ASN A 194 -5.43 -36.56 9.17
N ASN A 195 -5.29 -36.87 7.88
CA ASN A 195 -6.42 -36.92 6.95
C ASN A 195 -7.53 -37.91 7.38
N ASP A 196 -7.21 -38.88 8.18
CA ASP A 196 -8.18 -39.87 8.76
C ASP A 196 -8.86 -39.36 10.04
N SER A 197 -8.73 -38.04 10.34
CA SER A 197 -9.30 -37.40 11.55
C SER A 197 -8.77 -37.90 12.88
N SER A 198 -7.69 -38.72 12.91
CA SER A 198 -7.02 -39.11 14.13
C SER A 198 -6.06 -38.03 14.62
N GLU A 199 -6.12 -37.74 15.92
CA GLU A 199 -5.19 -36.81 16.57
C GLU A 199 -4.05 -37.61 17.19
N THR A 200 -2.81 -37.24 16.84
CA THR A 200 -1.60 -37.90 17.33
C THR A 200 -0.56 -36.89 17.78
N TYR A 201 0.13 -37.18 18.89
CA TYR A 201 1.33 -36.46 19.32
C TYR A 201 2.58 -37.10 18.69
N VAL A 202 3.44 -36.23 18.14
CA VAL A 202 4.70 -36.64 17.48
C VAL A 202 5.87 -35.85 18.02
#